data_d90b53d70f38b41e99bb20b032edd5e9
#
_entry.id   d90b53d70f38b41e99bb20b032edd5e9
#
_cell.length_a   1.000
_cell.length_b   1.000
_cell.length_c   1.000
_cell.angle_alpha   90.00
_cell.angle_beta   90.00
_cell.angle_gamma   90.00
#
_symmetry.space_group_name_H-M   'P 1'
#
loop_
_entity.id
_entity.type
_entity.pdbx_description
1 polymer ?
#
loop_
_entity_poly.entity_id
_entity_poly.type
_entity_poly.pdbx_seq_one_letter_code
_entity_poly.pdbx_strand_id
1 'polypeptide(L)'
;MSKLKQKPSQQWTQQKAVILSLACLAVGVCGGLLIHSSPKSVNAVVAKTVDAVPATTPAAPAGDPVQMKTLADSQAAPLLEQLKMEPANTGLLTSVANIYYDAKQYQIAVDFYGRVLKLTPADVSVRTDMGTAYWYMGDADRALLEFNQALSYAPNSPNTLFNRGLVKWQGKKDAAGALADWQKLLAANPDYQAKSQVEKMIAEVKSQGKQ
;
A
#
# COMPACT_ATOMS: atom_id res chain seq x y z
N MET A 1 1.40 57.84 -18.95
CA MET A 1 0.27 56.90 -19.28
C MET A 1 0.80 55.82 -20.22
N SER A 2 1.23 54.72 -19.69
CA SER A 2 1.80 53.58 -20.47
C SER A 2 0.77 52.41 -20.46
N LYS A 3 0.26 52.11 -21.66
CA LYS A 3 -0.71 51.01 -21.85
C LYS A 3 0.01 49.68 -21.85
N LEU A 4 -0.19 48.85 -20.85
CA LEU A 4 0.23 47.46 -20.84
C LEU A 4 -0.61 46.66 -21.85
N LYS A 5 0.06 46.09 -22.85
CA LYS A 5 -0.53 45.13 -23.81
C LYS A 5 -0.71 43.79 -23.12
N GLN A 6 -1.94 43.35 -22.90
CA GLN A 6 -2.26 41.99 -22.52
C GLN A 6 -2.00 41.01 -23.68
N LYS A 7 -1.26 39.94 -23.39
CA LYS A 7 -1.08 38.80 -24.29
C LYS A 7 -2.41 38.00 -24.33
N PRO A 8 -2.91 37.57 -25.51
CA PRO A 8 -4.12 36.76 -25.59
C PRO A 8 -3.85 35.36 -25.06
N SER A 9 -4.71 34.88 -24.16
CA SER A 9 -4.76 33.49 -23.68
C SER A 9 -5.14 32.57 -24.84
N GLN A 10 -4.31 31.55 -25.07
CA GLN A 10 -4.49 30.53 -26.11
C GLN A 10 -5.66 29.61 -25.69
N GLN A 11 -6.88 29.97 -26.14
CA GLN A 11 -8.02 29.06 -26.06
C GLN A 11 -7.82 27.92 -27.06
N TRP A 12 -7.55 26.73 -26.58
CA TRP A 12 -7.65 25.52 -27.39
C TRP A 12 -9.13 25.29 -27.73
N THR A 13 -9.52 25.61 -28.96
CA THR A 13 -10.88 25.40 -29.41
C THR A 13 -11.14 23.89 -29.58
N GLN A 14 -12.28 23.44 -29.10
CA GLN A 14 -12.77 22.05 -29.16
C GLN A 14 -12.78 21.48 -30.59
N GLN A 15 -12.81 22.34 -31.61
CA GLN A 15 -12.76 21.95 -33.02
C GLN A 15 -11.46 21.25 -33.46
N LYS A 16 -10.32 21.51 -32.78
CA LYS A 16 -9.04 20.80 -33.10
C LYS A 16 -8.97 19.40 -32.49
N ALA A 17 -9.71 19.14 -31.42
CA ALA A 17 -9.80 17.83 -30.80
C ALA A 17 -10.65 16.85 -31.64
N VAL A 18 -11.67 17.34 -32.31
CA VAL A 18 -12.57 16.53 -33.17
C VAL A 18 -11.87 16.12 -34.50
N ILE A 19 -10.99 16.92 -35.02
CA ILE A 19 -10.28 16.60 -36.27
C ILE A 19 -9.19 15.52 -36.05
N LEU A 20 -8.59 15.43 -34.88
CA LEU A 20 -7.62 14.37 -34.55
C LEU A 20 -8.27 12.99 -34.34
N SER A 21 -9.52 12.94 -33.87
CA SER A 21 -10.25 11.68 -33.63
C SER A 21 -10.85 11.07 -34.90
N LEU A 22 -11.04 11.85 -35.98
CA LEU A 22 -11.56 11.36 -37.26
C LEU A 22 -10.49 10.82 -38.20
N ALA A 23 -9.22 11.14 -37.96
CA ALA A 23 -8.10 10.63 -38.79
C ALA A 23 -7.67 9.19 -38.45
N CYS A 24 -8.05 8.66 -37.27
CA CYS A 24 -7.72 7.28 -36.85
C CYS A 24 -8.74 6.23 -37.28
N LEU A 25 -9.87 6.61 -37.91
CA LEU A 25 -10.98 5.70 -38.24
C LEU A 25 -10.95 5.24 -39.72
N ALA A 26 -10.01 5.69 -40.54
CA ALA A 26 -9.99 5.43 -41.97
C ALA A 26 -8.97 4.38 -42.48
N VAL A 27 -8.20 3.71 -41.59
CA VAL A 27 -7.16 2.74 -42.02
C VAL A 27 -7.35 1.35 -41.38
N GLY A 28 -8.53 0.96 -41.03
CA GLY A 28 -8.77 -0.30 -40.32
C GLY A 28 -9.83 -1.26 -40.90
N VAL A 29 -10.05 -1.25 -42.20
CA VAL A 29 -10.95 -2.28 -42.80
C VAL A 29 -10.25 -2.90 -44.02
N CYS A 30 -9.44 -3.90 -43.80
CA CYS A 30 -9.20 -5.02 -44.71
C CYS A 30 -8.32 -6.10 -44.03
N GLY A 31 -8.88 -7.23 -43.83
CA GLY A 31 -8.11 -8.48 -43.77
C GLY A 31 -8.08 -9.25 -42.47
N GLY A 32 -8.82 -10.35 -42.44
CA GLY A 32 -8.33 -11.55 -41.76
C GLY A 32 -9.10 -12.08 -40.59
N LEU A 33 -9.94 -13.00 -40.91
CA LEU A 33 -10.62 -13.99 -40.03
C LEU A 33 -9.61 -14.76 -39.14
N LEU A 34 -10.11 -15.20 -37.96
CA LEU A 34 -9.64 -16.30 -37.13
C LEU A 34 -8.42 -16.02 -36.20
N ILE A 35 -8.63 -15.85 -34.95
CA ILE A 35 -8.45 -16.81 -33.85
C ILE A 35 -8.92 -16.15 -32.54
N HIS A 36 -9.86 -16.81 -31.88
CA HIS A 36 -10.40 -16.42 -30.58
C HIS A 36 -9.36 -16.70 -29.52
N SER A 37 -8.62 -15.69 -29.12
CA SER A 37 -7.91 -15.65 -27.83
C SER A 37 -7.95 -14.23 -27.31
N SER A 38 -8.79 -14.02 -26.31
CA SER A 38 -8.96 -12.75 -25.62
C SER A 38 -7.64 -12.31 -25.00
N PRO A 39 -7.11 -11.11 -25.34
CA PRO A 39 -6.09 -10.50 -24.52
C PRO A 39 -6.78 -9.98 -23.25
N LYS A 40 -6.50 -10.59 -22.11
CA LYS A 40 -6.82 -10.01 -20.81
C LYS A 40 -6.18 -8.63 -20.74
N SER A 41 -7.02 -7.61 -20.66
CA SER A 41 -6.60 -6.24 -20.48
C SER A 41 -5.83 -6.11 -19.15
N VAL A 42 -4.54 -5.88 -19.25
CA VAL A 42 -3.68 -5.49 -18.14
C VAL A 42 -3.78 -3.97 -17.96
N ASN A 43 -4.87 -3.48 -17.42
CA ASN A 43 -4.98 -2.14 -16.86
C ASN A 43 -6.06 -2.14 -15.79
N ALA A 44 -5.78 -2.87 -14.71
CA ALA A 44 -6.33 -2.56 -13.41
C ALA A 44 -5.13 -2.15 -12.56
N VAL A 45 -5.00 -0.86 -12.32
CA VAL A 45 -4.36 -0.39 -11.09
C VAL A 45 -5.21 -0.96 -9.97
N VAL A 46 -4.85 -2.16 -9.53
CA VAL A 46 -5.43 -2.76 -8.35
C VAL A 46 -4.96 -1.87 -7.20
N ALA A 47 -5.84 -0.98 -6.75
CA ALA A 47 -5.76 -0.51 -5.38
C ALA A 47 -5.76 -1.79 -4.53
N LYS A 48 -4.57 -2.19 -4.08
CA LYS A 48 -4.40 -3.36 -3.22
C LYS A 48 -5.14 -3.01 -1.94
N THR A 49 -6.37 -3.51 -1.82
CA THR A 49 -7.05 -3.57 -0.54
C THR A 49 -6.13 -4.39 0.35
N VAL A 50 -5.58 -3.76 1.35
CA VAL A 50 -4.81 -4.47 2.37
C VAL A 50 -5.84 -5.31 3.10
N ASP A 51 -5.95 -6.57 2.73
CA ASP A 51 -6.74 -7.54 3.47
C ASP A 51 -6.25 -7.50 4.91
N ALA A 52 -7.12 -7.05 5.79
CA ALA A 52 -6.91 -7.15 7.22
C ALA A 52 -6.67 -8.63 7.52
N VAL A 53 -5.44 -8.98 7.90
CA VAL A 53 -5.03 -10.34 8.20
C VAL A 53 -5.98 -10.88 9.27
N PRO A 54 -6.81 -11.90 9.00
CA PRO A 54 -7.66 -12.51 10.00
C PRO A 54 -6.79 -13.17 11.06
N ALA A 55 -7.07 -12.87 12.32
CA ALA A 55 -6.31 -13.35 13.47
C ALA A 55 -6.37 -14.87 13.70
N THR A 56 -7.02 -15.62 12.83
CA THR A 56 -7.08 -17.08 12.88
C THR A 56 -7.40 -17.65 11.51
N THR A 57 -6.40 -17.74 10.64
CA THR A 57 -6.47 -18.65 9.50
C THR A 57 -5.38 -19.70 9.70
N PRO A 58 -5.68 -21.02 9.54
CA PRO A 58 -4.63 -22.02 9.48
C PRO A 58 -3.70 -21.58 8.35
N ALA A 59 -2.42 -21.43 8.67
CA ALA A 59 -1.40 -21.00 7.73
C ALA A 59 -1.55 -21.83 6.44
N ALA A 60 -1.82 -21.17 5.31
CA ALA A 60 -1.58 -21.78 4.01
C ALA A 60 -0.17 -22.38 4.05
N PRO A 61 0.09 -23.55 3.41
CA PRO A 61 1.40 -24.19 3.46
C PRO A 61 2.45 -23.12 3.16
N ALA A 62 3.30 -22.86 4.14
CA ALA A 62 4.36 -21.88 4.02
C ALA A 62 5.25 -22.39 2.89
N GLY A 63 5.26 -21.70 1.74
CA GLY A 63 6.20 -22.00 0.66
C GLY A 63 7.62 -21.99 1.24
N ASP A 64 8.48 -22.82 0.68
CA ASP A 64 9.90 -22.86 1.08
C ASP A 64 10.46 -21.40 1.07
N PRO A 65 10.99 -20.91 2.19
CA PRO A 65 11.52 -19.55 2.29
C PRO A 65 12.56 -19.23 1.21
N VAL A 66 13.36 -20.21 0.81
CA VAL A 66 14.37 -20.09 -0.25
C VAL A 66 13.69 -19.88 -1.60
N GLN A 67 12.65 -20.67 -1.89
CA GLN A 67 11.89 -20.55 -3.12
C GLN A 67 11.15 -19.21 -3.20
N MET A 68 10.53 -18.78 -2.09
CA MET A 68 9.86 -17.46 -2.02
C MET A 68 10.85 -16.32 -2.25
N LYS A 69 12.05 -16.40 -1.66
CA LYS A 69 13.08 -15.41 -1.89
C LYS A 69 13.54 -15.38 -3.35
N THR A 70 13.79 -16.56 -3.96
CA THR A 70 14.20 -16.65 -5.36
C THR A 70 13.17 -16.04 -6.30
N LEU A 71 11.89 -16.28 -6.04
CA LEU A 71 10.81 -15.67 -6.80
C LEU A 71 10.78 -14.15 -6.64
N ALA A 72 10.92 -13.66 -5.41
CA ALA A 72 11.00 -12.22 -5.14
C ALA A 72 12.19 -11.56 -5.83
N ASP A 73 13.37 -12.18 -5.77
CA ASP A 73 14.58 -11.70 -6.47
C ASP A 73 14.34 -11.58 -7.98
N SER A 74 13.69 -12.58 -8.58
CA SER A 74 13.32 -12.57 -10.00
C SER A 74 12.33 -11.46 -10.35
N GLN A 75 11.33 -11.23 -9.49
CA GLN A 75 10.34 -10.16 -9.68
C GLN A 75 10.93 -8.77 -9.47
N ALA A 76 11.82 -8.63 -8.50
CA ALA A 76 12.47 -7.37 -8.19
C ALA A 76 13.57 -6.96 -9.20
N ALA A 77 14.19 -7.93 -9.89
CA ALA A 77 15.33 -7.67 -10.77
C ALA A 77 15.10 -6.53 -11.78
N PRO A 78 14.01 -6.48 -12.56
CA PRO A 78 13.80 -5.38 -13.52
C PRO A 78 13.63 -4.02 -12.83
N LEU A 79 13.05 -3.96 -11.63
CA LEU A 79 12.91 -2.73 -10.87
C LEU A 79 14.25 -2.28 -10.28
N LEU A 80 15.08 -3.23 -9.85
CA LEU A 80 16.43 -2.95 -9.36
C LEU A 80 17.34 -2.40 -10.46
N GLU A 81 17.21 -2.86 -11.71
CA GLU A 81 17.91 -2.26 -12.86
C GLU A 81 17.45 -0.82 -13.09
N GLN A 82 16.16 -0.53 -13.04
CA GLN A 82 15.65 0.84 -13.16
C GLN A 82 16.15 1.73 -12.00
N LEU A 83 16.24 1.20 -10.78
CA LEU A 83 16.76 1.94 -9.63
C LEU A 83 18.24 2.32 -9.75
N LYS A 84 19.03 1.68 -10.63
CA LYS A 84 20.40 2.13 -10.94
C LYS A 84 20.39 3.49 -11.66
N MET A 85 19.38 3.73 -12.50
CA MET A 85 19.22 4.99 -13.22
C MET A 85 18.46 6.03 -12.38
N GLU A 86 17.55 5.58 -11.53
CA GLU A 86 16.67 6.43 -10.72
C GLU A 86 16.74 6.04 -9.24
N PRO A 87 17.89 6.22 -8.57
CA PRO A 87 18.12 5.67 -7.20
C PRO A 87 17.22 6.30 -6.11
N ALA A 88 16.63 7.45 -6.40
CA ALA A 88 15.72 8.18 -5.51
C ALA A 88 14.24 8.05 -5.92
N ASN A 89 13.90 7.18 -6.86
CA ASN A 89 12.50 6.95 -7.25
C ASN A 89 11.77 6.17 -6.15
N THR A 90 10.97 6.89 -5.35
CA THR A 90 10.23 6.33 -4.21
C THR A 90 9.21 5.27 -4.63
N GLY A 91 8.61 5.41 -5.81
CA GLY A 91 7.66 4.42 -6.35
C GLY A 91 8.33 3.08 -6.65
N LEU A 92 9.51 3.10 -7.28
CA LEU A 92 10.30 1.89 -7.53
C LEU A 92 10.79 1.27 -6.22
N LEU A 93 11.29 2.09 -5.29
CA LEU A 93 11.72 1.62 -3.97
C LEU A 93 10.59 0.94 -3.20
N THR A 94 9.39 1.53 -3.18
CA THR A 94 8.20 0.95 -2.54
C THR A 94 7.79 -0.35 -3.22
N SER A 95 7.80 -0.40 -4.56
CA SER A 95 7.46 -1.60 -5.31
C SER A 95 8.40 -2.76 -4.99
N VAL A 96 9.70 -2.51 -4.93
CA VAL A 96 10.70 -3.53 -4.53
C VAL A 96 10.46 -3.97 -3.08
N ALA A 97 10.22 -3.03 -2.17
CA ALA A 97 9.92 -3.34 -0.78
C ALA A 97 8.70 -4.26 -0.65
N ASN A 98 7.60 -3.96 -1.39
CA ASN A 98 6.39 -4.75 -1.36
C ASN A 98 6.60 -6.17 -1.89
N ILE A 99 7.39 -6.36 -2.95
CA ILE A 99 7.74 -7.69 -3.48
C ILE A 99 8.41 -8.52 -2.38
N TYR A 100 9.39 -7.98 -1.68
CA TYR A 100 10.07 -8.69 -0.59
C TYR A 100 9.18 -8.89 0.63
N TYR A 101 8.31 -7.92 0.95
CA TYR A 101 7.34 -8.05 2.02
C TYR A 101 6.36 -9.20 1.76
N ASP A 102 5.79 -9.28 0.56
CA ASP A 102 4.86 -10.34 0.15
C ASP A 102 5.54 -11.72 0.17
N ALA A 103 6.84 -11.77 -0.12
CA ALA A 103 7.67 -12.98 -0.01
C ALA A 103 8.15 -13.26 1.43
N LYS A 104 7.67 -12.55 2.43
CA LYS A 104 8.06 -12.65 3.85
C LYS A 104 9.56 -12.38 4.10
N GLN A 105 10.24 -11.76 3.16
CA GLN A 105 11.61 -11.30 3.30
C GLN A 105 11.64 -9.93 3.99
N TYR A 106 11.10 -9.88 5.20
CA TYR A 106 10.77 -8.63 5.89
C TYR A 106 11.98 -7.72 6.14
N GLN A 107 13.17 -8.30 6.41
CA GLN A 107 14.37 -7.48 6.59
C GLN A 107 14.72 -6.72 5.31
N ILE A 108 14.65 -7.37 4.14
CA ILE A 108 14.92 -6.71 2.86
C ILE A 108 13.86 -5.64 2.58
N ALA A 109 12.60 -5.94 2.86
CA ALA A 109 11.52 -4.96 2.73
C ALA A 109 11.76 -3.71 3.59
N VAL A 110 12.13 -3.89 4.87
CA VAL A 110 12.46 -2.80 5.81
C VAL A 110 13.59 -1.92 5.27
N ASP A 111 14.64 -2.52 4.67
CA ASP A 111 15.75 -1.76 4.11
C ASP A 111 15.29 -0.84 2.96
N PHE A 112 14.41 -1.32 2.07
CA PHE A 112 13.85 -0.53 0.99
C PHE A 112 12.83 0.51 1.49
N TYR A 113 11.93 0.16 2.42
CA TYR A 113 11.04 1.14 3.06
C TYR A 113 11.83 2.25 3.76
N GLY A 114 12.92 1.89 4.44
CA GLY A 114 13.81 2.87 5.06
C GLY A 114 14.43 3.85 4.07
N ARG A 115 14.74 3.40 2.84
CA ARG A 115 15.19 4.31 1.76
C ARG A 115 14.09 5.26 1.32
N VAL A 116 12.84 4.78 1.19
CA VAL A 116 11.69 5.65 0.89
C VAL A 116 11.52 6.70 1.98
N LEU A 117 11.55 6.32 3.24
CA LEU A 117 11.32 7.22 4.37
C LEU A 117 12.45 8.23 4.60
N LYS A 118 13.66 7.98 4.08
CA LYS A 118 14.72 9.01 4.02
C LYS A 118 14.37 10.12 3.02
N LEU A 119 13.66 9.80 1.95
CA LEU A 119 13.26 10.76 0.92
C LEU A 119 11.90 11.41 1.25
N THR A 120 10.98 10.64 1.79
CA THR A 120 9.62 11.05 2.14
C THR A 120 9.29 10.66 3.58
N PRO A 121 9.80 11.37 4.60
CA PRO A 121 9.64 10.98 6.01
C PRO A 121 8.20 10.92 6.50
N ALA A 122 7.29 11.67 5.86
CA ALA A 122 5.87 11.74 6.21
C ALA A 122 5.00 10.72 5.46
N ASP A 123 5.57 9.78 4.71
CA ASP A 123 4.79 8.73 4.05
C ASP A 123 4.22 7.74 5.08
N VAL A 124 2.95 7.96 5.41
CA VAL A 124 2.21 7.18 6.41
C VAL A 124 2.03 5.73 5.99
N SER A 125 1.80 5.48 4.70
CA SER A 125 1.58 4.14 4.18
C SER A 125 2.84 3.29 4.31
N VAL A 126 3.94 3.78 3.74
CA VAL A 126 5.24 3.08 3.80
C VAL A 126 5.71 2.88 5.24
N ARG A 127 5.48 3.86 6.11
CA ARG A 127 5.83 3.74 7.53
C ARG A 127 4.98 2.68 8.24
N THR A 128 3.69 2.58 7.90
CA THR A 128 2.81 1.54 8.41
C THR A 128 3.25 0.16 7.96
N ASP A 129 3.60 0.01 6.68
CA ASP A 129 4.08 -1.27 6.13
C ASP A 129 5.42 -1.69 6.76
N MET A 130 6.34 -0.74 6.96
CA MET A 130 7.59 -1.00 7.67
C MET A 130 7.35 -1.43 9.13
N GLY A 131 6.43 -0.78 9.84
CA GLY A 131 6.02 -1.18 11.19
C GLY A 131 5.44 -2.60 11.22
N THR A 132 4.62 -2.95 10.22
CA THR A 132 4.05 -4.29 10.10
C THR A 132 5.14 -5.34 9.78
N ALA A 133 6.14 -4.98 8.96
CA ALA A 133 7.29 -5.85 8.71
C ALA A 133 8.08 -6.14 10.00
N TYR A 134 8.35 -5.12 10.82
CA TYR A 134 8.96 -5.32 12.14
C TYR A 134 8.14 -6.24 13.05
N TRP A 135 6.81 -6.08 13.04
CA TRP A 135 5.93 -6.98 13.79
C TRP A 135 6.08 -8.45 13.37
N TYR A 136 6.12 -8.72 12.07
CA TYR A 136 6.33 -10.08 11.56
C TYR A 136 7.74 -10.62 11.83
N MET A 137 8.70 -9.76 12.06
CA MET A 137 10.04 -10.14 12.54
C MET A 137 10.09 -10.39 14.06
N GLY A 138 8.98 -10.21 14.78
CA GLY A 138 8.88 -10.35 16.23
C GLY A 138 9.32 -9.10 17.01
N ASP A 139 9.61 -7.99 16.33
CA ASP A 139 10.05 -6.75 16.97
C ASP A 139 8.87 -5.79 17.18
N ALA A 140 8.10 -6.07 18.23
CA ALA A 140 6.96 -5.26 18.60
C ALA A 140 7.33 -3.81 18.96
N ASP A 141 8.54 -3.57 19.49
CA ASP A 141 8.97 -2.25 19.91
C ASP A 141 9.26 -1.35 18.70
N ARG A 142 10.00 -1.84 17.71
CA ARG A 142 10.20 -1.11 16.45
C ARG A 142 8.91 -0.94 15.68
N ALA A 143 8.03 -1.95 15.66
CA ALA A 143 6.71 -1.82 15.06
C ALA A 143 5.90 -0.66 15.66
N LEU A 144 5.82 -0.59 17.00
CA LEU A 144 5.12 0.49 17.69
C LEU A 144 5.74 1.86 17.47
N LEU A 145 7.08 1.94 17.37
CA LEU A 145 7.78 3.18 17.04
C LEU A 145 7.33 3.73 15.68
N GLU A 146 7.32 2.88 14.66
CA GLU A 146 6.91 3.28 13.31
C GLU A 146 5.42 3.65 13.24
N PHE A 147 4.54 2.89 13.90
CA PHE A 147 3.11 3.25 13.96
C PHE A 147 2.86 4.56 14.70
N ASN A 148 3.59 4.83 15.80
CA ASN A 148 3.49 6.10 16.51
C ASN A 148 3.92 7.26 15.61
N GLN A 149 5.01 7.09 14.87
CA GLN A 149 5.49 8.10 13.93
C GLN A 149 4.49 8.30 12.77
N ALA A 150 3.92 7.23 12.23
CA ALA A 150 2.88 7.33 11.19
C ALA A 150 1.66 8.11 11.69
N LEU A 151 1.20 7.82 12.93
CA LEU A 151 0.05 8.51 13.52
C LEU A 151 0.35 9.95 13.96
N SER A 152 1.61 10.35 14.06
CA SER A 152 1.95 11.76 14.24
C SER A 152 1.69 12.59 12.98
N TYR A 153 1.81 11.99 11.80
CA TYR A 153 1.48 12.62 10.52
C TYR A 153 0.00 12.47 10.15
N ALA A 154 -0.60 11.30 10.40
CA ALA A 154 -2.01 11.04 10.11
C ALA A 154 -2.70 10.38 11.33
N PRO A 155 -3.20 11.16 12.29
CA PRO A 155 -3.73 10.67 13.57
C PRO A 155 -4.91 9.71 13.46
N ASN A 156 -5.61 9.69 12.32
CA ASN A 156 -6.78 8.86 12.08
C ASN A 156 -6.57 7.81 10.98
N SER A 157 -5.30 7.52 10.61
CA SER A 157 -4.98 6.48 9.64
C SER A 157 -5.56 5.13 10.07
N PRO A 158 -6.52 4.55 9.31
CA PRO A 158 -7.23 3.37 9.76
C PRO A 158 -6.31 2.14 9.86
N ASN A 159 -5.49 1.90 8.85
CA ASN A 159 -4.58 0.76 8.85
C ASN A 159 -3.55 0.84 9.97
N THR A 160 -3.02 2.04 10.23
CA THR A 160 -2.05 2.25 11.30
C THR A 160 -2.66 2.03 12.68
N LEU A 161 -3.87 2.56 12.92
CA LEU A 161 -4.60 2.35 14.18
C LEU A 161 -4.93 0.87 14.40
N PHE A 162 -5.37 0.19 13.34
CA PHE A 162 -5.65 -1.25 13.39
C PHE A 162 -4.41 -2.05 13.79
N ASN A 163 -3.30 -1.86 13.07
CA ASN A 163 -2.07 -2.62 13.27
C ASN A 163 -1.41 -2.28 14.61
N ARG A 164 -1.41 -1.01 15.03
CA ARG A 164 -0.88 -0.62 16.34
C ARG A 164 -1.66 -1.27 17.48
N GLY A 165 -3.00 -1.27 17.39
CA GLY A 165 -3.86 -1.95 18.33
C GLY A 165 -3.55 -3.45 18.42
N LEU A 166 -3.36 -4.12 17.28
CA LEU A 166 -2.99 -5.53 17.23
C LEU A 166 -1.65 -5.81 17.94
N VAL A 167 -0.62 -5.01 17.66
CA VAL A 167 0.70 -5.17 18.29
C VAL A 167 0.66 -4.87 19.79
N LYS A 168 -0.10 -3.86 20.23
CA LYS A 168 -0.33 -3.59 21.65
C LYS A 168 -0.96 -4.79 22.33
N TRP A 169 -2.04 -5.34 21.76
CA TRP A 169 -2.75 -6.48 22.35
C TRP A 169 -1.90 -7.76 22.38
N GLN A 170 -1.45 -8.19 21.22
CA GLN A 170 -0.77 -9.48 21.08
C GLN A 170 0.70 -9.43 21.51
N GLY A 171 1.41 -8.36 21.14
CA GLY A 171 2.84 -8.20 21.38
C GLY A 171 3.18 -7.68 22.76
N LYS A 172 2.44 -6.69 23.24
CA LYS A 172 2.73 -6.00 24.52
C LYS A 172 1.77 -6.35 25.64
N LYS A 173 0.71 -7.14 25.38
CA LYS A 173 -0.37 -7.46 26.33
C LYS A 173 -1.08 -6.20 26.87
N ASP A 174 -1.01 -5.10 26.12
CA ASP A 174 -1.67 -3.83 26.43
C ASP A 174 -3.10 -3.81 25.84
N ALA A 175 -4.01 -4.48 26.56
CA ALA A 175 -5.42 -4.55 26.19
C ALA A 175 -6.08 -3.16 26.15
N ALA A 176 -5.75 -2.27 27.08
CA ALA A 176 -6.33 -0.93 27.17
C ALA A 176 -5.91 -0.06 25.99
N GLY A 177 -4.62 -0.09 25.66
CA GLY A 177 -4.09 0.64 24.51
C GLY A 177 -4.61 0.13 23.17
N ALA A 178 -4.84 -1.19 23.03
CA ALA A 178 -5.45 -1.78 21.85
C ALA A 178 -6.92 -1.32 21.69
N LEU A 179 -7.70 -1.38 22.77
CA LEU A 179 -9.09 -0.91 22.75
C LEU A 179 -9.19 0.57 22.38
N ALA A 180 -8.29 1.41 22.90
CA ALA A 180 -8.26 2.84 22.58
C ALA A 180 -8.00 3.09 21.07
N ASP A 181 -7.05 2.36 20.48
CA ASP A 181 -6.72 2.49 19.05
C ASP A 181 -7.90 2.02 18.17
N TRP A 182 -8.51 0.87 18.46
CA TRP A 182 -9.62 0.35 17.65
C TRP A 182 -10.91 1.15 17.83
N GLN A 183 -11.20 1.67 19.02
CA GLN A 183 -12.33 2.59 19.22
C GLN A 183 -12.13 3.90 18.45
N LYS A 184 -10.91 4.46 18.47
CA LYS A 184 -10.54 5.63 17.67
C LYS A 184 -10.67 5.35 16.18
N LEU A 185 -10.21 4.18 15.72
CA LEU A 185 -10.37 3.74 14.32
C LEU A 185 -11.84 3.80 13.89
N LEU A 186 -12.73 3.15 14.63
CA LEU A 186 -14.14 3.08 14.28
C LEU A 186 -14.86 4.43 14.39
N ALA A 187 -14.47 5.27 15.35
CA ALA A 187 -15.03 6.61 15.50
C ALA A 187 -14.63 7.55 14.34
N ALA A 188 -13.37 7.47 13.91
CA ALA A 188 -12.86 8.32 12.85
C ALA A 188 -13.17 7.80 11.42
N ASN A 189 -13.46 6.50 11.29
CA ASN A 189 -13.69 5.84 10.01
C ASN A 189 -14.95 4.94 10.10
N PRO A 190 -16.17 5.52 10.12
CA PRO A 190 -17.42 4.76 10.32
C PRO A 190 -17.68 3.71 9.23
N ASP A 191 -17.17 3.93 8.02
CA ASP A 191 -17.31 3.06 6.85
C ASP A 191 -16.10 2.12 6.65
N TYR A 192 -15.29 1.91 7.70
CA TYR A 192 -14.14 1.01 7.62
C TYR A 192 -14.56 -0.40 7.22
N GLN A 193 -13.99 -0.92 6.14
CA GLN A 193 -14.43 -2.19 5.53
C GLN A 193 -14.40 -3.37 6.49
N ALA A 194 -13.38 -3.45 7.36
CA ALA A 194 -13.26 -4.51 8.35
C ALA A 194 -13.90 -4.16 9.71
N LYS A 195 -14.85 -3.23 9.77
CA LYS A 195 -15.51 -2.78 11.01
C LYS A 195 -15.99 -3.92 11.87
N SER A 196 -16.73 -4.87 11.30
CA SER A 196 -17.28 -6.02 12.06
C SER A 196 -16.19 -6.90 12.69
N GLN A 197 -15.02 -7.01 12.03
CA GLN A 197 -13.87 -7.72 12.59
C GLN A 197 -13.28 -6.96 13.77
N VAL A 198 -13.12 -5.66 13.66
CA VAL A 198 -12.61 -4.81 14.74
C VAL A 198 -13.55 -4.85 15.95
N GLU A 199 -14.87 -4.80 15.73
CA GLU A 199 -15.88 -4.91 16.79
C GLU A 199 -15.78 -6.26 17.53
N LYS A 200 -15.57 -7.36 16.82
CA LYS A 200 -15.33 -8.69 17.42
C LYS A 200 -14.07 -8.71 18.27
N MET A 201 -12.97 -8.14 17.77
CA MET A 201 -11.71 -8.05 18.53
C MET A 201 -11.88 -7.20 19.79
N ILE A 202 -12.59 -6.08 19.72
CA ILE A 202 -12.94 -5.27 20.89
C ILE A 202 -13.74 -6.06 21.91
N ALA A 203 -14.73 -6.86 21.47
CA ALA A 203 -15.55 -7.68 22.35
C ALA A 203 -14.72 -8.78 23.02
N GLU A 204 -13.84 -9.43 22.26
CA GLU A 204 -12.92 -10.45 22.77
C GLU A 204 -12.01 -9.91 23.87
N VAL A 205 -11.32 -8.80 23.60
CA VAL A 205 -10.41 -8.17 24.59
C VAL A 205 -11.17 -7.77 25.87
N LYS A 206 -12.38 -7.22 25.73
CA LYS A 206 -13.22 -6.88 26.89
C LYS A 206 -13.66 -8.09 27.69
N SER A 207 -13.88 -9.24 27.06
CA SER A 207 -14.27 -10.47 27.77
C SER A 207 -13.11 -11.07 28.57
N GLN A 208 -11.88 -11.01 28.01
CA GLN A 208 -10.68 -11.50 28.69
C GLN A 208 -10.30 -10.67 29.93
N GLY A 209 -10.58 -9.36 29.92
CA GLY A 209 -10.32 -8.47 31.08
C GLY A 209 -11.32 -8.59 32.24
N LYS A 210 -12.33 -9.48 32.12
CA LYS A 210 -13.32 -9.73 33.19
C LYS A 210 -13.06 -11.02 33.96
N GLN A 211 -12.08 -11.80 33.57
CA GLN A 211 -11.62 -13.01 34.27
C GLN A 211 -10.43 -12.68 35.16
#